data_4c08d55e953d9ba9175415f752935e62
#
_entry.id   4c08d55e953d9ba9175415f752935e62
#
_cell.length_a   1.000
_cell.length_b   1.000
_cell.length_c   1.000
_cell.angle_alpha   90.00
_cell.angle_beta   90.00
_cell.angle_gamma   90.00
#
_symmetry.space_group_name_H-M   'P 1'
#
loop_
_entity.id
_entity.type
_entity.pdbx_description
1 polymer ?
#
loop_
_entity_poly.entity_id
_entity_poly.type
_entity_poly.pdbx_seq_one_letter_code
_entity_poly.pdbx_strand_id
1 'polypeptide(L)'
;MKKFADVDAYIEQATKEAQPLLQKLRRLIKATLPKCEEKIWYNVPFYHLDGEVVGFSVLKKHVSVGVGADVMAETEREKLEAAGYPTGKGIFQIKFDQKIPAEQFKRLLKAKVKLNQQKRP
;
A
#
# COMPACT_ATOMS: atom_id res chain seq x y z
N MET A 1 7.78 -21.27 -5.81
CA MET A 1 6.87 -20.20 -5.39
C MET A 1 5.87 -19.88 -6.50
N LYS A 2 4.60 -19.79 -6.16
CA LYS A 2 3.55 -19.49 -7.13
C LYS A 2 3.67 -18.03 -7.58
N LYS A 3 3.62 -17.80 -8.88
CA LYS A 3 3.63 -16.45 -9.43
C LYS A 3 2.21 -16.03 -9.80
N PHE A 4 1.90 -14.76 -9.62
CA PHE A 4 0.58 -14.22 -9.92
C PHE A 4 0.61 -13.47 -11.24
N ALA A 5 -0.39 -13.70 -12.07
CA ALA A 5 -0.48 -13.05 -13.37
C ALA A 5 -0.84 -11.57 -13.22
N ASP A 6 -1.71 -11.25 -12.26
CA ASP A 6 -2.20 -9.90 -12.04
C ASP A 6 -2.72 -9.74 -10.60
N VAL A 7 -3.20 -8.54 -10.27
CA VAL A 7 -3.70 -8.26 -8.93
C VAL A 7 -5.00 -9.00 -8.64
N ASP A 8 -5.85 -9.23 -9.64
CA ASP A 8 -7.04 -10.05 -9.46
C ASP A 8 -6.67 -11.44 -8.95
N ALA A 9 -5.71 -12.09 -9.60
CA ALA A 9 -5.25 -13.41 -9.20
C ALA A 9 -4.65 -13.40 -7.79
N TYR A 10 -3.91 -12.35 -7.46
CA TYR A 10 -3.32 -12.21 -6.14
C TYR A 10 -4.40 -12.16 -5.05
N ILE A 11 -5.43 -11.36 -5.27
CA ILE A 11 -6.51 -11.23 -4.28
C ILE A 11 -7.33 -12.51 -4.18
N GLU A 12 -7.62 -13.15 -5.31
CA GLU A 12 -8.40 -14.39 -5.32
C GLU A 12 -7.75 -15.52 -4.52
N GLN A 13 -6.41 -15.61 -4.52
CA GLN A 13 -5.72 -16.66 -3.78
C GLN A 13 -5.61 -16.36 -2.28
N ALA A 14 -5.86 -15.12 -1.87
CA ALA A 14 -5.81 -14.76 -0.46
C ALA A 14 -6.98 -15.39 0.30
N THR A 15 -6.85 -15.52 1.61
CA THR A 15 -7.96 -16.04 2.42
C THR A 15 -9.18 -15.13 2.29
N LYS A 16 -10.36 -15.70 2.47
CA LYS A 16 -11.61 -14.94 2.40
C LYS A 16 -11.62 -13.79 3.41
N GLU A 17 -10.98 -14.00 4.56
CA GLU A 17 -10.88 -12.99 5.60
C GLU A 17 -10.09 -11.75 5.14
N ALA A 18 -9.04 -11.96 4.35
CA ALA A 18 -8.16 -10.89 3.87
C ALA A 18 -8.73 -10.14 2.66
N GLN A 19 -9.54 -10.81 1.84
CA GLN A 19 -9.98 -10.26 0.55
C GLN A 19 -10.66 -8.90 0.65
N PRO A 20 -11.59 -8.65 1.60
CA PRO A 20 -12.23 -7.33 1.67
C PRO A 20 -11.25 -6.18 1.87
N LEU A 21 -10.25 -6.37 2.73
CA LEU A 21 -9.24 -5.32 2.97
C LEU A 21 -8.39 -5.10 1.72
N LEU A 22 -7.98 -6.18 1.05
CA LEU A 22 -7.19 -6.07 -0.18
C LEU A 22 -7.96 -5.32 -1.27
N GLN A 23 -9.25 -5.60 -1.43
CA GLN A 23 -10.09 -4.88 -2.40
C GLN A 23 -10.25 -3.41 -2.03
N LYS A 24 -10.42 -3.10 -0.75
CA LYS A 24 -10.53 -1.72 -0.30
C LYS A 24 -9.25 -0.93 -0.53
N LEU A 25 -8.10 -1.53 -0.26
CA LEU A 25 -6.81 -0.92 -0.53
C LEU A 25 -6.65 -0.63 -2.02
N ARG A 26 -6.96 -1.62 -2.86
CA ARG A 26 -6.89 -1.46 -4.30
C ARG A 26 -7.74 -0.30 -4.79
N ARG A 27 -9.01 -0.25 -4.35
CA ARG A 27 -9.94 0.81 -4.76
C ARG A 27 -9.46 2.18 -4.30
N LEU A 28 -8.99 2.29 -3.06
CA LEU A 28 -8.52 3.56 -2.51
C LEU A 28 -7.32 4.08 -3.26
N ILE A 29 -6.35 3.22 -3.55
CA ILE A 29 -5.15 3.62 -4.29
C ILE A 29 -5.53 4.11 -5.69
N LYS A 30 -6.36 3.35 -6.40
CA LYS A 30 -6.74 3.69 -7.77
C LYS A 30 -7.62 4.95 -7.82
N ALA A 31 -8.46 5.16 -6.81
CA ALA A 31 -9.27 6.38 -6.73
C ALA A 31 -8.42 7.60 -6.41
N THR A 32 -7.41 7.45 -5.56
CA THR A 32 -6.50 8.54 -5.19
C THR A 32 -5.54 8.89 -6.33
N LEU A 33 -5.09 7.88 -7.08
CA LEU A 33 -4.12 8.03 -8.15
C LEU A 33 -4.67 7.40 -9.44
N PRO A 34 -5.63 8.06 -10.11
CA PRO A 34 -6.30 7.45 -11.28
C PRO A 34 -5.37 7.11 -12.43
N LYS A 35 -4.21 7.76 -12.51
CA LYS A 35 -3.25 7.52 -13.59
C LYS A 35 -2.16 6.52 -13.23
N CYS A 36 -2.21 5.91 -12.06
CA CYS A 36 -1.19 4.95 -11.67
C CYS A 36 -1.31 3.65 -12.47
N GLU A 37 -0.18 3.00 -12.65
CA GLU A 37 -0.11 1.68 -13.26
C GLU A 37 -0.16 0.62 -12.16
N GLU A 38 -1.11 -0.31 -12.25
CA GLU A 38 -1.23 -1.44 -11.33
C GLU A 38 -0.56 -2.66 -11.95
N LYS A 39 0.31 -3.32 -11.19
CA LYS A 39 0.96 -4.53 -11.69
C LYS A 39 1.45 -5.40 -10.53
N ILE A 40 1.84 -6.63 -10.86
CA ILE A 40 2.55 -7.50 -9.91
C ILE A 40 4.03 -7.21 -10.04
N TRP A 41 4.66 -6.88 -8.90
CA TRP A 41 6.09 -6.60 -8.82
C TRP A 41 6.59 -7.19 -7.51
N TYR A 42 7.70 -7.88 -7.52
CA TYR A 42 8.13 -8.69 -6.37
C TYR A 42 7.03 -9.65 -5.92
N ASN A 43 6.23 -10.13 -6.88
CA ASN A 43 5.14 -11.08 -6.68
C ASN A 43 4.03 -10.59 -5.74
N VAL A 44 3.88 -9.28 -5.61
CA VAL A 44 2.78 -8.64 -4.85
C VAL A 44 2.23 -7.45 -5.63
N PRO A 45 1.03 -6.96 -5.28
CA PRO A 45 0.47 -5.78 -5.94
C PRO A 45 1.33 -4.55 -5.71
N PHE A 46 1.65 -3.85 -6.79
CA PHE A 46 2.39 -2.60 -6.77
C PHE A 46 1.73 -1.58 -7.69
N TYR A 47 1.93 -0.31 -7.36
CA TYR A 47 1.36 0.80 -8.10
C TYR A 47 2.46 1.78 -8.42
N HIS A 48 2.57 2.14 -9.70
CA HIS A 48 3.63 3.02 -10.22
C HIS A 48 3.02 4.28 -10.82
N LEU A 49 3.63 5.39 -10.52
CA LEU A 49 3.31 6.68 -11.14
C LEU A 49 4.59 7.52 -11.06
N ASP A 50 5.28 7.66 -12.20
CA ASP A 50 6.60 8.27 -12.26
C ASP A 50 7.63 7.55 -11.36
N GLY A 51 7.47 6.24 -11.24
CA GLY A 51 8.26 5.38 -10.36
C GLY A 51 7.34 4.65 -9.39
N GLU A 52 7.90 3.80 -8.55
CA GLU A 52 7.08 3.05 -7.60
C GLU A 52 6.47 4.00 -6.56
N VAL A 53 5.22 3.75 -6.19
CA VAL A 53 4.50 4.55 -5.21
C VAL A 53 4.19 3.72 -3.97
N VAL A 54 3.52 2.59 -4.16
CA VAL A 54 3.05 1.78 -3.04
C VAL A 54 2.93 0.33 -3.47
N GLY A 55 3.17 -0.56 -2.53
CA GLY A 55 2.88 -1.98 -2.68
C GLY A 55 2.24 -2.49 -1.41
N PHE A 56 1.51 -3.61 -1.51
CA PHE A 56 1.00 -4.24 -0.30
C PHE A 56 1.10 -5.76 -0.43
N SER A 57 1.29 -6.42 0.71
CA SER A 57 1.37 -7.87 0.75
C SER A 57 0.53 -8.42 1.90
N VAL A 58 -0.17 -9.52 1.62
CA VAL A 58 -0.98 -10.17 2.64
C VAL A 58 -0.10 -11.09 3.47
N LEU A 59 -0.22 -10.98 4.78
CA LEU A 59 0.45 -11.85 5.73
C LEU A 59 -0.62 -12.66 6.46
N LYS A 60 -0.23 -13.41 7.48
CA LYS A 60 -1.15 -14.35 8.11
C LYS A 60 -2.39 -13.68 8.71
N LYS A 61 -2.23 -12.54 9.37
CA LYS A 61 -3.32 -11.85 10.08
C LYS A 61 -3.47 -10.38 9.73
N HIS A 62 -2.63 -9.87 8.84
CA HIS A 62 -2.65 -8.45 8.49
C HIS A 62 -2.07 -8.25 7.10
N VAL A 63 -2.22 -7.03 6.59
CA VAL A 63 -1.63 -6.61 5.32
C VAL A 63 -0.54 -5.60 5.62
N SER A 64 0.63 -5.79 5.02
CA SER A 64 1.73 -4.83 5.11
C SER A 64 1.64 -3.90 3.91
N VAL A 65 1.66 -2.58 4.17
CA VAL A 65 1.57 -1.55 3.13
C VAL A 65 2.89 -0.77 3.12
N GLY A 66 3.56 -0.75 1.98
CA GLY A 66 4.86 -0.08 1.84
C GLY A 66 4.77 1.12 0.93
N VAL A 67 5.10 2.30 1.47
CA VAL A 67 5.11 3.57 0.72
C VAL A 67 6.53 4.15 0.60
N GLY A 68 7.50 3.53 1.26
CA GLY A 68 8.88 3.95 1.23
C GLY A 68 9.28 4.83 2.41
N ALA A 69 10.53 4.68 2.83
CA ALA A 69 11.05 5.41 3.98
C ALA A 69 11.15 6.92 3.71
N ASP A 70 11.22 7.31 2.44
CA ASP A 70 11.38 8.72 2.05
C ASP A 70 10.13 9.57 2.33
N VAL A 71 8.95 8.95 2.50
CA VAL A 71 7.73 9.70 2.89
C VAL A 71 7.24 9.33 4.28
N MET A 72 7.75 8.26 4.88
CA MET A 72 7.36 7.82 6.23
C MET A 72 8.26 8.45 7.28
N ALA A 73 8.16 9.77 7.45
CA ALA A 73 8.90 10.47 8.48
C ALA A 73 8.45 10.03 9.86
N GLU A 74 9.26 10.33 10.87
CA GLU A 74 8.98 9.93 12.25
C GLU A 74 7.61 10.40 12.72
N THR A 75 7.21 11.63 12.37
CA THR A 75 5.89 12.15 12.74
C THR A 75 4.76 11.35 12.11
N GLU A 76 4.93 10.87 10.87
CA GLU A 76 3.92 10.02 10.22
C GLU A 76 3.82 8.67 10.90
N ARG A 77 4.96 8.10 11.27
CA ARG A 77 4.99 6.82 11.99
C ARG A 77 4.31 6.93 13.34
N GLU A 78 4.61 7.99 14.09
CA GLU A 78 4.00 8.23 15.40
C GLU A 78 2.48 8.30 15.33
N LYS A 79 1.96 9.01 14.32
CA LYS A 79 0.51 9.12 14.11
C LYS A 79 -0.13 7.76 13.82
N LEU A 80 0.51 6.96 12.96
CA LEU A 80 0.01 5.63 12.64
C LEU A 80 0.03 4.73 13.86
N GLU A 81 1.12 4.73 14.62
CA GLU A 81 1.24 3.89 15.81
C GLU A 81 0.25 4.30 16.88
N ALA A 82 0.05 5.60 17.08
CA ALA A 82 -0.94 6.10 18.03
C ALA A 82 -2.36 5.67 17.67
N ALA A 83 -2.64 5.49 16.37
CA ALA A 83 -3.93 5.04 15.87
C ALA A 83 -4.07 3.51 15.84
N GLY A 84 -3.03 2.78 16.25
CA GLY A 84 -3.09 1.31 16.33
C GLY A 84 -2.53 0.56 15.13
N TYR A 85 -1.76 1.24 14.26
CA TYR A 85 -1.15 0.62 13.10
C TYR A 85 0.36 0.47 13.33
N PRO A 86 0.86 -0.76 13.54
CA PRO A 86 2.31 -0.95 13.69
C PRO A 86 3.05 -0.47 12.45
N THR A 87 4.24 0.09 12.65
CA THR A 87 5.04 0.61 11.55
C THR A 87 6.42 -0.04 11.52
N GLY A 88 7.04 0.02 10.34
CA GLY A 88 8.44 -0.30 10.13
C GLY A 88 9.03 0.79 9.26
N LYS A 89 10.21 0.53 8.72
CA LYS A 89 10.86 1.50 7.84
C LYS A 89 10.12 1.55 6.49
N GLY A 90 9.35 2.62 6.31
CA GLY A 90 8.59 2.81 5.08
C GLY A 90 7.33 1.97 4.96
N ILE A 91 6.92 1.27 6.03
CA ILE A 91 5.74 0.40 5.99
C ILE A 91 4.83 0.62 7.20
N PHE A 92 3.56 0.26 7.03
CA PHE A 92 2.64 0.12 8.15
C PHE A 92 1.75 -1.10 7.93
N GLN A 93 1.16 -1.61 9.02
CA GLN A 93 0.37 -2.84 8.99
C GLN A 93 -1.07 -2.56 9.32
N ILE A 94 -1.99 -3.23 8.62
CA ILE A 94 -3.43 -3.12 8.85
C ILE A 94 -3.96 -4.52 9.10
N LYS A 95 -4.64 -4.74 10.22
CA LYS A 95 -5.30 -6.02 10.49
C LYS A 95 -6.51 -6.18 9.56
N PHE A 96 -6.89 -7.42 9.27
CA PHE A 96 -7.98 -7.69 8.33
C PHE A 96 -9.29 -7.01 8.73
N ASP A 97 -9.56 -6.90 10.05
CA ASP A 97 -10.78 -6.30 10.57
C ASP A 97 -10.62 -4.82 10.94
N GLN A 98 -9.47 -4.24 10.65
CA GLN A 98 -9.17 -2.85 11.00
C GLN A 98 -9.47 -1.94 9.81
N LYS A 99 -9.92 -0.72 10.08
CA LYS A 99 -10.16 0.26 9.02
C LYS A 99 -8.82 0.73 8.43
N ILE A 100 -8.84 1.07 7.15
CA ILE A 100 -7.68 1.72 6.52
C ILE A 100 -7.55 3.13 7.09
N PRO A 101 -6.33 3.60 7.45
CA PRO A 101 -6.14 5.00 7.87
C PRO A 101 -6.17 5.91 6.62
N ALA A 102 -7.38 6.08 6.06
CA ALA A 102 -7.56 6.59 4.69
C ALA A 102 -6.98 7.99 4.48
N GLU A 103 -7.25 8.92 5.39
CA GLU A 103 -6.77 10.30 5.22
C GLU A 103 -5.25 10.39 5.22
N GLN A 104 -4.61 9.72 6.17
CA GLN A 104 -3.16 9.71 6.25
C GLN A 104 -2.55 8.96 5.06
N PHE A 105 -3.15 7.84 4.67
CA PHE A 105 -2.67 7.05 3.54
C PHE A 105 -2.72 7.86 2.24
N LYS A 106 -3.82 8.58 2.00
CA LYS A 106 -3.95 9.44 0.81
C LYS A 106 -2.85 10.49 0.77
N ARG A 107 -2.54 11.12 1.93
CA ARG A 107 -1.46 12.10 1.99
C ARG A 107 -0.11 11.49 1.66
N LEU A 108 0.15 10.29 2.18
CA LEU A 108 1.41 9.59 1.90
C LEU A 108 1.52 9.23 0.42
N LEU A 109 0.44 8.76 -0.20
CA LEU A 109 0.43 8.44 -1.63
C LEU A 109 0.76 9.67 -2.47
N LYS A 110 0.10 10.80 -2.19
CA LYS A 110 0.34 12.04 -2.92
C LYS A 110 1.75 12.57 -2.70
N ALA A 111 2.26 12.48 -1.48
CA ALA A 111 3.62 12.89 -1.17
C ALA A 111 4.64 12.06 -1.93
N LYS A 112 4.40 10.75 -2.04
CA LYS A 112 5.30 9.87 -2.76
C LYS A 112 5.33 10.18 -4.26
N VAL A 113 4.17 10.43 -4.85
CA VAL A 113 4.10 10.83 -6.27
C VAL A 113 4.85 12.13 -6.50
N LYS A 114 4.68 13.11 -5.60
CA LYS A 114 5.39 14.38 -5.70
C LYS A 114 6.90 14.20 -5.67
N LEU A 115 7.39 13.34 -4.75
CA LEU A 115 8.81 13.01 -4.70
C LEU A 115 9.30 12.35 -5.98
N ASN A 116 8.52 11.41 -6.52
CA ASN A 116 8.88 10.75 -7.77
C ASN A 116 9.00 11.76 -8.90
N GLN A 117 8.08 12.71 -8.98
CA GLN A 117 8.11 13.77 -10.00
C GLN A 117 9.31 14.69 -9.84
N GLN A 118 9.69 15.01 -8.61
CA GLN A 118 10.85 15.84 -8.34
C GLN A 118 12.17 15.16 -8.72
N LYS A 119 12.22 13.82 -8.69
CA LYS A 119 13.41 13.05 -9.05
C LYS A 119 13.55 12.84 -10.56
N ARG A 120 12.56 13.18 -11.34
CA ARG A 120 12.62 13.03 -12.80
C ARG A 120 13.60 14.03 -13.39
N PRO A 121 14.48 13.58 -14.32
CA PRO A 121 15.38 14.50 -15.03
C PRO A 121 14.61 15.43 -15.95
#